data_4d4a7eb21df41928fa3f792bafd70278
#
_entry.id   4d4a7eb21df41928fa3f792bafd70278
#
_cell.length_a   1.000
_cell.length_b   1.000
_cell.length_c   1.000
_cell.angle_alpha   90.00
_cell.angle_beta   90.00
_cell.angle_gamma   90.00
#
_symmetry.space_group_name_H-M   'P 1'
#
loop_
_entity.id
_entity.type
_entity.pdbx_description
1 polymer ?
#
loop_
_entity_poly.entity_id
_entity_poly.type
_entity_poly.pdbx_seq_one_letter_code
_entity_poly.pdbx_strand_id
1 'polypeptide(L)'
;MPLSEATIKAVEATADLVAAQGLDFTRAFYERMLTRNEELKDVFNLSHQRDLRQPKALLDSLVAYARSIRKINELQEQGLPVPAERLAELQGFFAVAERIAHKHASVGIQPAQYQIVGAHLLATIEERVTADKAILAAWSKAYDFLAHLFVRREEEIYTETESSEGGWRQTRSFRVEEKAQITERIFRFRLVPAEKGTAVALHKPGQYLAVFVRDPRLSPHRQIRQYSITSAPNHTYYEIAVHRDKQATVSGYLHDHVAVGDLLELAPPYGDFFLEYREPGGQAADGQPSPEPLALHGGAVNFAAERMTPIVLIPGGIGQTPLLSMLRFLAEKEGQAAIRPIFWIHAAHDSRARAFKAEVDAIKVTDLPGLRTTTFLSEVDETMDKKGEDYDFAGRISLNRVPGLAELEADGANPHYFFVGPAGFMVAVEQQLQAWSVSEDRIHFEMFGPFKPLQ
;
A
#
# COMPACT_ATOMS: atom_id res chain seq x y z
N MET A 1 28.32 -4.87 -0.35
CA MET A 1 29.32 -5.76 0.30
C MET A 1 28.78 -6.19 1.65
N PRO A 2 28.94 -7.46 2.05
CA PRO A 2 28.52 -7.93 3.36
C PRO A 2 29.13 -7.13 4.51
N LEU A 3 28.42 -7.04 5.62
CA LEU A 3 28.88 -6.35 6.83
C LEU A 3 29.80 -7.27 7.65
N SER A 4 30.82 -6.68 8.28
CA SER A 4 31.67 -7.44 9.21
C SER A 4 30.93 -7.80 10.49
N GLU A 5 31.29 -8.91 11.13
CA GLU A 5 30.74 -9.34 12.42
C GLU A 5 30.87 -8.26 13.51
N ALA A 6 31.95 -7.48 13.51
CA ALA A 6 32.14 -6.38 14.42
C ALA A 6 31.09 -5.25 14.20
N THR A 7 30.76 -4.97 12.94
CA THR A 7 29.71 -3.99 12.57
C THR A 7 28.35 -4.46 13.07
N ILE A 8 27.98 -5.72 12.78
CA ILE A 8 26.72 -6.32 13.17
C ILE A 8 26.55 -6.27 14.71
N LYS A 9 27.54 -6.75 15.46
CA LYS A 9 27.50 -6.75 16.93
C LYS A 9 27.34 -5.33 17.50
N ALA A 10 28.00 -4.33 16.93
CA ALA A 10 27.90 -2.96 17.43
C ALA A 10 26.49 -2.36 17.19
N VAL A 11 25.88 -2.66 16.05
CA VAL A 11 24.51 -2.21 15.74
C VAL A 11 23.48 -2.93 16.59
N GLU A 12 23.55 -4.28 16.73
CA GLU A 12 22.68 -5.06 17.60
C GLU A 12 22.73 -4.60 19.05
N ALA A 13 23.94 -4.37 19.58
CA ALA A 13 24.13 -3.94 20.99
C ALA A 13 23.56 -2.55 21.28
N THR A 14 23.35 -1.71 20.26
CA THR A 14 22.84 -0.35 20.41
C THR A 14 21.39 -0.18 19.93
N ALA A 15 20.79 -1.21 19.34
CA ALA A 15 19.41 -1.16 18.86
C ALA A 15 18.40 -0.78 19.97
N ASP A 16 18.55 -1.36 21.16
CA ASP A 16 17.68 -1.08 22.30
C ASP A 16 17.90 0.33 22.87
N LEU A 17 19.11 0.88 22.77
CA LEU A 17 19.38 2.28 23.14
C LEU A 17 18.68 3.26 22.19
N VAL A 18 18.66 2.96 20.88
CA VAL A 18 17.89 3.74 19.89
C VAL A 18 16.39 3.62 20.17
N ALA A 19 15.90 2.41 20.43
CA ALA A 19 14.50 2.16 20.75
C ALA A 19 14.06 2.93 22.02
N ALA A 20 14.90 2.96 23.05
CA ALA A 20 14.64 3.65 24.32
C ALA A 20 14.52 5.18 24.17
N GLN A 21 15.12 5.80 23.15
CA GLN A 21 14.95 7.21 22.86
C GLN A 21 13.52 7.55 22.37
N GLY A 22 12.80 6.57 21.86
CA GLY A 22 11.41 6.72 21.42
C GLY A 22 11.24 7.78 20.32
N LEU A 23 10.08 8.43 20.33
CA LEU A 23 9.73 9.44 19.32
C LEU A 23 10.60 10.69 19.35
N ASP A 24 11.26 10.99 20.45
CA ASP A 24 12.11 12.18 20.54
C ASP A 24 13.35 12.05 19.66
N PHE A 25 13.84 10.84 19.43
CA PHE A 25 14.91 10.56 18.48
C PHE A 25 14.48 10.93 17.05
N THR A 26 13.36 10.41 16.58
CA THR A 26 12.90 10.66 15.22
C THR A 26 12.38 12.08 15.01
N ARG A 27 11.85 12.74 16.04
CA ARG A 27 11.54 14.17 15.97
C ARG A 27 12.80 15.00 15.75
N ALA A 28 13.86 14.79 16.56
CA ALA A 28 15.11 15.50 16.41
C ALA A 28 15.75 15.27 15.04
N PHE A 29 15.69 14.03 14.54
CA PHE A 29 16.14 13.67 13.20
C PHE A 29 15.39 14.46 12.11
N TYR A 30 14.05 14.43 12.10
CA TYR A 30 13.27 15.12 11.07
C TYR A 30 13.39 16.64 11.17
N GLU A 31 13.39 17.20 12.37
CA GLU A 31 13.58 18.63 12.58
C GLU A 31 14.92 19.09 12.02
N ARG A 32 16.02 18.40 12.37
CA ARG A 32 17.36 18.67 11.84
C ARG A 32 17.40 18.60 10.32
N MET A 33 16.85 17.51 9.76
CA MET A 33 16.89 17.24 8.32
C MET A 33 16.09 18.27 7.53
N LEU A 34 14.83 18.50 7.88
CA LEU A 34 13.92 19.39 7.15
C LEU A 34 14.25 20.88 7.33
N THR A 35 14.97 21.24 8.40
CA THR A 35 15.46 22.62 8.60
C THR A 35 16.70 22.90 7.76
N ARG A 36 17.56 21.91 7.56
CA ARG A 36 18.82 22.07 6.82
C ARG A 36 18.71 21.75 5.32
N ASN A 37 17.67 21.02 4.93
CA ASN A 37 17.39 20.59 3.56
C ASN A 37 15.93 20.88 3.21
N GLU A 38 15.67 22.16 2.91
CA GLU A 38 14.30 22.65 2.71
C GLU A 38 13.60 22.01 1.50
N GLU A 39 14.38 21.64 0.48
CA GLU A 39 13.94 20.91 -0.71
C GLU A 39 13.26 19.58 -0.39
N LEU A 40 13.62 18.94 0.72
CA LEU A 40 12.99 17.68 1.14
C LEU A 40 11.54 17.88 1.59
N LYS A 41 11.12 19.10 1.93
CA LYS A 41 9.70 19.38 2.23
C LYS A 41 8.78 19.20 1.03
N ASP A 42 9.32 19.21 -0.19
CA ASP A 42 8.61 18.90 -1.43
C ASP A 42 8.38 17.40 -1.65
N VAL A 43 9.03 16.54 -0.87
CA VAL A 43 8.96 15.07 -0.97
C VAL A 43 8.21 14.47 0.21
N PHE A 44 8.48 14.97 1.42
CA PHE A 44 7.86 14.44 2.63
C PHE A 44 6.42 14.91 2.83
N ASN A 45 5.56 14.01 3.29
CA ASN A 45 4.20 14.37 3.70
C ASN A 45 4.22 15.10 5.05
N LEU A 46 4.19 16.44 5.01
CA LEU A 46 4.26 17.28 6.19
C LEU A 46 3.09 17.09 7.18
N SER A 47 1.95 16.56 6.72
CA SER A 47 0.85 16.20 7.63
C SER A 47 1.22 15.01 8.51
N HIS A 48 1.84 13.97 7.93
CA HIS A 48 2.30 12.80 8.68
C HIS A 48 3.47 13.11 9.63
N GLN A 49 4.20 14.20 9.38
CA GLN A 49 5.20 14.70 10.32
C GLN A 49 4.54 15.30 11.56
N ARG A 50 3.49 16.10 11.38
CA ARG A 50 2.76 16.76 12.50
C ARG A 50 2.05 15.76 13.40
N ASP A 51 1.41 14.73 12.83
CA ASP A 51 0.68 13.69 13.61
C ASP A 51 1.59 12.56 14.08
N LEU A 52 2.90 12.69 13.92
CA LEU A 52 3.92 11.74 14.39
C LEU A 52 3.84 10.33 13.80
N ARG A 53 3.01 10.13 12.78
CA ARG A 53 2.87 8.82 12.12
C ARG A 53 4.15 8.42 11.40
N GLN A 54 4.76 9.35 10.66
CA GLN A 54 6.00 9.08 9.93
C GLN A 54 7.21 8.95 10.88
N PRO A 55 7.39 9.81 11.92
CA PRO A 55 8.40 9.62 12.95
C PRO A 55 8.33 8.24 13.62
N LYS A 56 7.11 7.77 13.96
CA LYS A 56 6.94 6.45 14.56
C LYS A 56 7.32 5.33 13.59
N ALA A 57 6.87 5.40 12.33
CA ALA A 57 7.19 4.39 11.33
C ALA A 57 8.70 4.28 11.08
N LEU A 58 9.42 5.40 11.04
CA LEU A 58 10.89 5.40 10.90
C LEU A 58 11.56 4.72 12.09
N LEU A 59 11.15 5.05 13.33
CA LEU A 59 11.72 4.43 14.52
C LEU A 59 11.51 2.91 14.51
N ASP A 60 10.27 2.48 14.26
CA ASP A 60 9.90 1.07 14.23
C ASP A 60 10.72 0.32 13.15
N SER A 61 10.86 0.91 11.96
CA SER A 61 11.64 0.33 10.85
C SER A 61 13.15 0.27 11.15
N LEU A 62 13.71 1.31 11.77
CA LEU A 62 15.13 1.36 12.12
C LEU A 62 15.49 0.31 13.18
N VAL A 63 14.64 0.17 14.21
CA VAL A 63 14.83 -0.83 15.26
C VAL A 63 14.65 -2.26 14.72
N ALA A 64 13.63 -2.48 13.87
CA ALA A 64 13.42 -3.77 13.22
C ALA A 64 14.61 -4.16 12.32
N TYR A 65 15.13 -3.21 11.55
CA TYR A 65 16.33 -3.43 10.75
C TYR A 65 17.53 -3.80 11.61
N ALA A 66 17.83 -3.01 12.66
CA ALA A 66 18.96 -3.25 13.54
C ALA A 66 18.91 -4.64 14.21
N ARG A 67 17.72 -5.12 14.59
CA ARG A 67 17.51 -6.45 15.15
C ARG A 67 17.58 -7.59 14.13
N SER A 68 17.33 -7.29 12.85
CA SER A 68 17.34 -8.27 11.76
C SER A 68 18.62 -8.25 10.95
N ILE A 69 19.55 -7.32 11.20
CA ILE A 69 20.72 -7.02 10.37
C ILE A 69 21.60 -8.25 10.13
N ARG A 70 21.77 -9.11 11.13
CA ARG A 70 22.55 -10.36 11.02
C ARG A 70 21.93 -11.30 10.01
N LYS A 71 20.64 -11.57 10.12
CA LYS A 71 19.92 -12.47 9.22
C LYS A 71 19.92 -11.92 7.77
N ILE A 72 19.75 -10.60 7.62
CA ILE A 72 19.78 -9.94 6.31
C ILE A 72 21.19 -10.05 5.68
N ASN A 73 22.25 -9.84 6.48
CA ASN A 73 23.62 -9.96 6.01
C ASN A 73 23.99 -11.40 5.59
N GLU A 74 23.56 -12.40 6.39
CA GLU A 74 23.81 -13.82 6.09
C GLU A 74 23.15 -14.25 4.77
N LEU A 75 21.98 -13.71 4.43
CA LEU A 75 21.34 -13.97 3.16
C LEU A 75 22.18 -13.44 1.98
N GLN A 76 22.79 -12.29 2.15
CA GLN A 76 23.66 -11.72 1.12
C GLN A 76 24.97 -12.48 0.92
N GLU A 77 25.53 -13.07 1.99
CA GLU A 77 26.79 -13.82 1.91
C GLU A 77 26.62 -15.18 1.23
N GLN A 78 25.47 -15.81 1.39
CA GLN A 78 25.24 -17.19 0.91
C GLN A 78 24.99 -17.30 -0.60
N GLY A 79 24.72 -16.17 -1.28
CA GLY A 79 24.33 -16.20 -2.70
C GLY A 79 23.01 -16.95 -2.90
N LEU A 80 22.67 -17.23 -4.16
CA LEU A 80 21.46 -17.94 -4.54
C LEU A 80 21.67 -19.44 -4.77
N PRO A 81 20.61 -20.25 -4.53
CA PRO A 81 19.28 -19.94 -3.97
C PRO A 81 19.26 -19.94 -2.44
N VAL A 82 18.50 -18.99 -1.85
CA VAL A 82 18.28 -18.95 -0.39
C VAL A 82 17.27 -20.04 -0.01
N PRO A 83 17.53 -20.84 1.06
CA PRO A 83 16.57 -21.84 1.52
C PRO A 83 15.23 -21.19 1.91
N ALA A 84 14.11 -21.82 1.53
CA ALA A 84 12.75 -21.31 1.78
C ALA A 84 12.47 -21.03 3.27
N GLU A 85 13.00 -21.85 4.18
CA GLU A 85 12.88 -21.67 5.63
C GLU A 85 13.48 -20.34 6.12
N ARG A 86 14.62 -19.94 5.55
CA ARG A 86 15.29 -18.68 5.88
C ARG A 86 14.56 -17.46 5.31
N LEU A 87 13.97 -17.59 4.13
CA LEU A 87 13.12 -16.56 3.56
C LEU A 87 11.86 -16.35 4.42
N ALA A 88 11.26 -17.43 4.90
CA ALA A 88 10.09 -17.36 5.79
C ALA A 88 10.37 -16.57 7.08
N GLU A 89 11.57 -16.74 7.70
CA GLU A 89 11.95 -16.00 8.90
C GLU A 89 12.04 -14.46 8.72
N LEU A 90 12.26 -13.99 7.51
CA LEU A 90 12.39 -12.57 7.15
C LEU A 90 11.25 -12.06 6.30
N GLN A 91 10.23 -12.88 6.04
CA GLN A 91 9.10 -12.54 5.17
C GLN A 91 8.43 -11.23 5.61
N GLY A 92 8.19 -11.05 6.90
CA GLY A 92 7.62 -9.80 7.43
C GLY A 92 8.50 -8.58 7.19
N PHE A 93 9.84 -8.72 7.33
CA PHE A 93 10.77 -7.65 7.04
C PHE A 93 10.77 -7.28 5.54
N PHE A 94 10.83 -8.28 4.66
CA PHE A 94 10.82 -8.06 3.23
C PHE A 94 9.50 -7.46 2.73
N ALA A 95 8.37 -7.90 3.27
CA ALA A 95 7.06 -7.30 2.96
C ALA A 95 7.00 -5.80 3.31
N VAL A 96 7.53 -5.44 4.49
CA VAL A 96 7.61 -4.02 4.88
C VAL A 96 8.58 -3.25 3.98
N ALA A 97 9.74 -3.81 3.67
CA ALA A 97 10.74 -3.18 2.82
C ALA A 97 10.22 -2.96 1.39
N GLU A 98 9.52 -3.94 0.80
CA GLU A 98 8.90 -3.83 -0.52
C GLU A 98 7.85 -2.71 -0.55
N ARG A 99 6.99 -2.65 0.47
CA ARG A 99 6.01 -1.57 0.63
C ARG A 99 6.67 -0.20 0.73
N ILE A 100 7.78 -0.08 1.46
CA ILE A 100 8.56 1.15 1.56
C ILE A 100 9.16 1.51 0.20
N ALA A 101 9.74 0.56 -0.54
CA ALA A 101 10.33 0.79 -1.85
C ALA A 101 9.27 1.31 -2.86
N HIS A 102 8.08 0.71 -2.91
CA HIS A 102 6.98 1.21 -3.74
C HIS A 102 6.51 2.61 -3.32
N LYS A 103 6.46 2.91 -2.02
CA LYS A 103 6.12 4.27 -1.53
C LYS A 103 7.19 5.28 -1.90
N HIS A 104 8.46 4.93 -1.77
CA HIS A 104 9.58 5.78 -2.20
C HIS A 104 9.53 6.03 -3.71
N ALA A 105 9.35 4.98 -4.51
CA ALA A 105 9.19 5.10 -5.95
C ALA A 105 8.04 6.04 -6.31
N SER A 106 6.90 5.92 -5.64
CA SER A 106 5.72 6.74 -5.92
C SER A 106 5.90 8.23 -5.65
N VAL A 107 6.80 8.62 -4.76
CA VAL A 107 7.11 10.03 -4.48
C VAL A 107 8.39 10.50 -5.18
N GLY A 108 9.06 9.62 -5.92
CA GLY A 108 10.21 9.93 -6.75
C GLY A 108 11.52 10.05 -5.98
N ILE A 109 11.74 9.24 -4.94
CA ILE A 109 13.00 9.22 -4.18
C ILE A 109 14.17 8.93 -5.12
N GLN A 110 15.28 9.66 -4.90
CA GLN A 110 16.52 9.54 -5.66
C GLN A 110 17.68 9.10 -4.76
N PRO A 111 18.69 8.40 -5.30
CA PRO A 111 19.84 7.93 -4.51
C PRO A 111 20.54 9.00 -3.67
N ALA A 112 20.61 10.24 -4.16
CA ALA A 112 21.24 11.36 -3.43
C ALA A 112 20.53 11.69 -2.11
N GLN A 113 19.20 11.43 -2.02
CA GLN A 113 18.44 11.71 -0.79
C GLN A 113 18.76 10.73 0.33
N TYR A 114 19.19 9.51 0.01
CA TYR A 114 19.68 8.55 1.00
C TYR A 114 20.94 9.05 1.72
N GLN A 115 21.84 9.75 1.00
CA GLN A 115 23.02 10.33 1.60
C GLN A 115 22.67 11.43 2.61
N ILE A 116 21.69 12.29 2.29
CA ILE A 116 21.20 13.32 3.19
C ILE A 116 20.57 12.69 4.44
N VAL A 117 19.68 11.71 4.25
CA VAL A 117 19.02 10.97 5.33
C VAL A 117 20.06 10.32 6.25
N GLY A 118 21.05 9.62 5.68
CA GLY A 118 22.13 8.95 6.42
C GLY A 118 22.96 9.91 7.26
N ALA A 119 23.36 11.05 6.68
CA ALA A 119 24.12 12.06 7.41
C ALA A 119 23.37 12.60 8.63
N HIS A 120 22.06 12.87 8.49
CA HIS A 120 21.23 13.35 9.59
C HIS A 120 20.92 12.27 10.62
N LEU A 121 20.76 11.01 10.19
CA LEU A 121 20.56 9.87 11.08
C LEU A 121 21.79 9.68 11.98
N LEU A 122 22.99 9.62 11.40
CA LEU A 122 24.24 9.46 12.14
C LEU A 122 24.47 10.62 13.11
N ALA A 123 24.23 11.86 12.69
CA ALA A 123 24.34 13.02 13.57
C ALA A 123 23.32 12.96 14.73
N THR A 124 22.16 12.38 14.54
CA THR A 124 21.17 12.20 15.60
C THR A 124 21.57 11.06 16.55
N ILE A 125 22.15 9.97 16.04
CA ILE A 125 22.71 8.89 16.87
C ILE A 125 23.87 9.44 17.73
N GLU A 126 24.77 10.25 17.15
CA GLU A 126 25.87 10.87 17.88
C GLU A 126 25.38 11.75 19.03
N GLU A 127 24.36 12.56 18.79
CA GLU A 127 23.80 13.49 19.78
C GLU A 127 22.99 12.79 20.87
N ARG A 128 22.20 11.76 20.51
CA ARG A 128 21.17 11.22 21.40
C ARG A 128 21.48 9.85 21.99
N VAL A 129 22.35 9.07 21.33
CA VAL A 129 22.61 7.68 21.71
C VAL A 129 24.05 7.50 22.18
N THR A 130 25.03 7.82 21.35
CA THR A 130 26.44 7.63 21.69
C THR A 130 27.36 8.45 20.80
N ALA A 131 28.42 9.01 21.42
CA ALA A 131 29.50 9.67 20.69
C ALA A 131 30.68 8.72 20.36
N ASP A 132 30.55 7.42 20.62
CA ASP A 132 31.60 6.45 20.31
C ASP A 132 31.76 6.32 18.80
N LYS A 133 32.96 6.71 18.31
CA LYS A 133 33.27 6.71 16.87
C LYS A 133 33.24 5.33 16.22
N ALA A 134 33.53 4.28 16.97
CA ALA A 134 33.49 2.92 16.46
C ALA A 134 32.02 2.47 16.24
N ILE A 135 31.12 2.83 17.15
CA ILE A 135 29.68 2.57 17.00
C ILE A 135 29.10 3.41 15.87
N LEU A 136 29.45 4.70 15.78
CA LEU A 136 28.99 5.56 14.68
C LEU A 136 29.45 5.05 13.32
N ALA A 137 30.70 4.57 13.21
CA ALA A 137 31.22 3.96 11.99
C ALA A 137 30.47 2.65 11.64
N ALA A 138 30.07 1.88 12.65
CA ALA A 138 29.27 0.67 12.44
C ALA A 138 27.86 1.00 11.90
N TRP A 139 27.19 2.00 12.49
CA TRP A 139 25.89 2.49 12.02
C TRP A 139 25.96 3.10 10.62
N SER A 140 27.05 3.81 10.28
CA SER A 140 27.27 4.31 8.91
C SER A 140 27.29 3.17 7.90
N LYS A 141 28.08 2.12 8.16
CA LYS A 141 28.15 0.94 7.27
C LYS A 141 26.81 0.20 7.18
N ALA A 142 26.12 0.07 8.31
CA ALA A 142 24.81 -0.56 8.34
C ALA A 142 23.76 0.24 7.55
N TYR A 143 23.77 1.56 7.69
CA TYR A 143 22.91 2.43 6.91
C TYR A 143 23.21 2.38 5.42
N ASP A 144 24.48 2.46 5.02
CA ASP A 144 24.91 2.37 3.62
C ASP A 144 24.49 1.04 2.99
N PHE A 145 24.56 -0.04 3.76
CA PHE A 145 24.09 -1.35 3.34
C PHE A 145 22.57 -1.36 3.07
N LEU A 146 21.77 -0.84 4.01
CA LEU A 146 20.32 -0.72 3.85
C LEU A 146 19.94 0.19 2.68
N ALA A 147 20.58 1.36 2.58
CA ALA A 147 20.37 2.32 1.50
C ALA A 147 20.64 1.69 0.12
N HIS A 148 21.70 0.89 0.01
CA HIS A 148 22.03 0.15 -1.22
C HIS A 148 20.92 -0.82 -1.63
N LEU A 149 20.32 -1.54 -0.66
CA LEU A 149 19.21 -2.45 -0.92
C LEU A 149 17.99 -1.70 -1.47
N PHE A 150 17.61 -0.58 -0.82
CA PHE A 150 16.49 0.22 -1.27
C PHE A 150 16.72 0.88 -2.63
N VAL A 151 17.87 1.54 -2.82
CA VAL A 151 18.22 2.19 -4.09
C VAL A 151 18.17 1.20 -5.25
N ARG A 152 18.70 -0.02 -5.05
CA ARG A 152 18.64 -1.08 -6.07
C ARG A 152 17.19 -1.48 -6.35
N ARG A 153 16.39 -1.77 -5.31
CA ARG A 153 15.00 -2.21 -5.50
C ARG A 153 14.12 -1.12 -6.13
N GLU A 154 14.30 0.12 -5.71
CA GLU A 154 13.61 1.26 -6.29
C GLU A 154 13.97 1.45 -7.77
N GLU A 155 15.23 1.27 -8.15
CA GLU A 155 15.66 1.32 -9.56
C GLU A 155 15.05 0.20 -10.40
N GLU A 156 14.92 -1.02 -9.84
CA GLU A 156 14.20 -2.12 -10.47
C GLU A 156 12.73 -1.76 -10.70
N ILE A 157 12.03 -1.23 -9.67
CA ILE A 157 10.63 -0.77 -9.76
C ILE A 157 10.48 0.33 -10.82
N TYR A 158 11.39 1.30 -10.86
CA TYR A 158 11.38 2.35 -11.89
C TYR A 158 11.55 1.77 -13.29
N THR A 159 12.49 0.87 -13.46
CA THR A 159 12.81 0.25 -14.76
C THR A 159 11.66 -0.63 -15.26
N GLU A 160 11.09 -1.45 -14.38
CA GLU A 160 9.91 -2.28 -14.68
C GLU A 160 8.74 -1.42 -15.17
N THR A 161 8.47 -0.31 -14.46
CA THR A 161 7.37 0.57 -14.78
C THR A 161 7.62 1.37 -16.05
N GLU A 162 8.82 1.92 -16.23
CA GLU A 162 9.21 2.73 -17.40
C GLU A 162 9.20 1.90 -18.69
N SER A 163 9.65 0.65 -18.62
CA SER A 163 9.70 -0.27 -19.76
C SER A 163 8.36 -0.88 -20.17
N SER A 164 7.33 -0.77 -19.32
CA SER A 164 5.99 -1.26 -19.65
C SER A 164 5.31 -0.38 -20.72
N GLU A 165 4.39 -0.97 -21.48
CA GLU A 165 3.60 -0.23 -22.46
C GLU A 165 2.85 0.93 -21.80
N GLY A 166 3.03 2.16 -22.30
CA GLY A 166 2.48 3.38 -21.72
C GLY A 166 3.14 3.82 -20.43
N GLY A 167 4.22 3.15 -20.01
CA GLY A 167 4.98 3.47 -18.80
C GLY A 167 5.74 4.79 -18.86
N TRP A 168 6.14 5.29 -17.70
CA TRP A 168 6.97 6.49 -17.59
C TRP A 168 7.71 6.51 -16.25
N ARG A 169 8.69 7.37 -16.16
CA ARG A 169 9.45 7.63 -14.93
C ARG A 169 9.11 9.01 -14.38
N GLN A 170 9.17 9.17 -13.06
CA GLN A 170 8.85 10.43 -12.35
C GLN A 170 7.37 10.81 -12.51
N THR A 171 7.06 12.02 -13.00
CA THR A 171 5.70 12.51 -13.16
C THR A 171 5.35 12.76 -14.62
N ARG A 172 4.07 12.59 -14.93
CA ARG A 172 3.46 12.93 -16.22
C ARG A 172 2.18 13.72 -15.96
N SER A 173 1.91 14.71 -16.81
CA SER A 173 0.67 15.50 -16.75
C SER A 173 -0.53 14.72 -17.24
N PHE A 174 -1.59 14.74 -16.45
CA PHE A 174 -2.89 14.17 -16.75
C PHE A 174 -3.97 15.23 -16.66
N ARG A 175 -4.93 15.18 -17.60
CA ARG A 175 -6.11 16.06 -17.58
C ARG A 175 -7.26 15.35 -16.85
N VAL A 176 -7.95 16.10 -16.02
CA VAL A 176 -9.22 15.66 -15.44
C VAL A 176 -10.28 15.64 -16.55
N GLU A 177 -10.65 14.45 -16.99
CA GLU A 177 -11.70 14.25 -18.01
C GLU A 177 -13.09 14.25 -17.40
N GLU A 178 -13.23 13.69 -16.20
CA GLU A 178 -14.49 13.63 -15.46
C GLU A 178 -14.23 13.88 -13.97
N LYS A 179 -15.15 14.62 -13.34
CA LYS A 179 -15.23 14.78 -11.89
C LYS A 179 -16.67 14.57 -11.48
N ALA A 180 -16.95 13.48 -10.78
CA ALA A 180 -18.30 13.09 -10.36
C ALA A 180 -18.39 12.99 -8.84
N GLN A 181 -19.43 13.54 -8.25
CA GLN A 181 -19.73 13.36 -6.83
C GLN A 181 -20.39 12.00 -6.62
N ILE A 182 -19.76 11.15 -5.80
CA ILE A 182 -20.25 9.81 -5.47
C ILE A 182 -21.01 9.82 -4.15
N THR A 183 -20.50 10.54 -3.16
CA THR A 183 -21.19 10.85 -1.90
C THR A 183 -20.90 12.31 -1.52
N GLU A 184 -21.51 12.82 -0.46
CA GLU A 184 -21.21 14.16 0.05
C GLU A 184 -19.69 14.40 0.25
N ARG A 185 -18.95 13.35 0.58
CA ARG A 185 -17.54 13.44 0.93
C ARG A 185 -16.59 12.73 -0.04
N ILE A 186 -17.08 12.16 -1.13
CA ILE A 186 -16.26 11.41 -2.07
C ILE A 186 -16.54 11.90 -3.49
N PHE A 187 -15.45 12.34 -4.17
CA PHE A 187 -15.46 12.63 -5.59
C PHE A 187 -14.62 11.60 -6.34
N ARG A 188 -15.13 11.17 -7.47
CA ARG A 188 -14.42 10.36 -8.46
C ARG A 188 -13.79 11.28 -9.51
N PHE A 189 -12.54 10.98 -9.88
CA PHE A 189 -11.82 11.67 -10.93
C PHE A 189 -11.38 10.66 -11.97
N ARG A 190 -11.74 10.89 -13.24
CA ARG A 190 -11.16 10.20 -14.37
C ARG A 190 -10.06 11.04 -14.96
N LEU A 191 -8.87 10.43 -15.11
CA LEU A 191 -7.62 11.09 -15.44
C LEU A 191 -7.07 10.47 -16.73
N VAL A 192 -6.94 11.29 -17.78
CA VAL A 192 -6.38 10.88 -19.08
C VAL A 192 -5.05 11.60 -19.32
N PRO A 193 -4.10 11.02 -20.05
CA PRO A 193 -2.87 11.74 -20.40
C PRO A 193 -3.17 13.09 -21.03
N ALA A 194 -2.43 14.13 -20.64
CA ALA A 194 -2.61 15.48 -21.22
C ALA A 194 -2.28 15.48 -22.71
N GLU A 195 -1.29 14.69 -23.12
CA GLU A 195 -0.92 14.47 -24.52
C GLU A 195 -1.87 13.43 -25.14
N LYS A 196 -2.56 13.83 -26.20
CA LYS A 196 -3.53 12.99 -26.89
C LYS A 196 -2.87 11.79 -27.56
N GLY A 197 -3.51 10.63 -27.45
CA GLY A 197 -3.03 9.38 -28.08
C GLY A 197 -1.93 8.67 -27.30
N THR A 198 -1.53 9.22 -26.15
CA THR A 198 -0.58 8.55 -25.25
C THR A 198 -1.31 7.49 -24.45
N ALA A 199 -0.79 6.26 -24.45
CA ALA A 199 -1.29 5.19 -23.59
C ALA A 199 -0.88 5.40 -22.12
N VAL A 200 -1.64 4.84 -21.20
CA VAL A 200 -1.26 4.71 -19.80
C VAL A 200 -0.75 3.30 -19.51
N ALA A 201 0.19 3.18 -18.56
CA ALA A 201 0.67 1.89 -18.10
C ALA A 201 -0.48 1.08 -17.48
N LEU A 202 -0.54 -0.22 -17.78
CA LEU A 202 -1.45 -1.11 -17.09
C LEU A 202 -1.05 -1.16 -15.61
N HIS A 203 -2.00 -0.89 -14.74
CA HIS A 203 -1.81 -1.11 -13.31
C HIS A 203 -2.25 -2.53 -12.93
N LYS A 204 -1.71 -3.06 -11.84
CA LYS A 204 -2.25 -4.24 -11.19
C LYS A 204 -3.45 -3.83 -10.33
N PRO A 205 -4.59 -4.56 -10.34
CA PRO A 205 -5.77 -4.20 -9.53
C PRO A 205 -5.41 -4.13 -8.05
N GLY A 206 -5.60 -2.97 -7.43
CA GLY A 206 -5.19 -2.69 -6.05
C GLY A 206 -4.09 -1.63 -5.91
N GLN A 207 -3.31 -1.37 -6.96
CA GLN A 207 -2.28 -0.34 -6.97
C GLN A 207 -2.85 1.08 -6.84
N TYR A 208 -1.97 2.03 -6.56
CA TYR A 208 -2.30 3.45 -6.38
C TYR A 208 -1.45 4.37 -7.27
N LEU A 209 -1.92 5.59 -7.45
CA LEU A 209 -1.19 6.72 -8.05
C LEU A 209 -0.76 7.69 -6.96
N ALA A 210 0.43 8.28 -7.11
CA ALA A 210 0.76 9.49 -6.38
C ALA A 210 0.34 10.72 -7.21
N VAL A 211 -0.49 11.57 -6.62
CA VAL A 211 -0.94 12.84 -7.17
C VAL A 211 -0.10 13.96 -6.56
N PHE A 212 0.53 14.76 -7.41
CA PHE A 212 1.39 15.87 -7.04
C PHE A 212 0.64 17.19 -7.25
N VAL A 213 0.55 17.98 -6.20
CA VAL A 213 -0.11 19.29 -6.23
C VAL A 213 0.88 20.37 -5.85
N ARG A 214 1.05 21.35 -6.73
CA ARG A 214 1.84 22.57 -6.48
C ARG A 214 0.93 23.78 -6.64
N ASP A 215 0.42 24.26 -5.51
CA ASP A 215 -0.41 25.48 -5.47
C ASP A 215 -0.04 26.28 -4.20
N PRO A 216 0.39 27.55 -4.36
CA PRO A 216 0.76 28.41 -3.21
C PRO A 216 -0.38 28.64 -2.22
N ARG A 217 -1.64 28.52 -2.65
CA ARG A 217 -2.81 28.61 -1.76
C ARG A 217 -2.88 27.43 -0.78
N LEU A 218 -2.33 26.29 -1.19
CA LEU A 218 -2.31 25.06 -0.40
C LEU A 218 -1.08 24.99 0.50
N SER A 219 0.09 25.23 -0.07
CA SER A 219 1.39 25.16 0.61
C SER A 219 2.48 25.82 -0.23
N PRO A 220 3.52 26.42 0.37
CA PRO A 220 4.72 26.85 -0.35
C PRO A 220 5.48 25.64 -0.95
N HIS A 221 5.28 24.44 -0.40
CA HIS A 221 5.91 23.20 -0.83
C HIS A 221 4.93 22.34 -1.62
N ARG A 222 5.47 21.59 -2.59
CA ARG A 222 4.73 20.57 -3.32
C ARG A 222 4.11 19.57 -2.35
N GLN A 223 2.86 19.21 -2.58
CA GLN A 223 2.14 18.22 -1.79
C GLN A 223 1.94 16.95 -2.61
N ILE A 224 2.13 15.79 -1.97
CA ILE A 224 1.97 14.49 -2.63
C ILE A 224 1.00 13.65 -1.81
N ARG A 225 0.02 13.02 -2.49
CA ARG A 225 -0.88 12.04 -1.86
C ARG A 225 -1.09 10.85 -2.77
N GLN A 226 -1.07 9.66 -2.17
CA GLN A 226 -1.40 8.42 -2.87
C GLN A 226 -2.92 8.20 -2.81
N TYR A 227 -3.49 7.83 -3.97
CA TYR A 227 -4.88 7.42 -4.12
C TYR A 227 -4.95 6.11 -4.89
N SER A 228 -5.61 5.11 -4.32
CA SER A 228 -5.82 3.82 -4.98
C SER A 228 -6.60 4.02 -6.28
N ILE A 229 -6.19 3.30 -7.32
CA ILE A 229 -6.89 3.27 -8.60
C ILE A 229 -8.18 2.47 -8.40
N THR A 230 -9.29 2.98 -8.90
CA THR A 230 -10.61 2.32 -8.82
C THR A 230 -11.03 1.67 -10.12
N SER A 231 -10.50 2.12 -11.29
CA SER A 231 -10.76 1.48 -12.57
C SER A 231 -10.19 0.08 -12.65
N ALA A 232 -10.76 -0.78 -13.48
CA ALA A 232 -10.07 -1.96 -13.95
C ALA A 232 -8.84 -1.56 -14.81
N PRO A 233 -7.80 -2.40 -14.91
CA PRO A 233 -6.63 -2.12 -15.75
C PRO A 233 -7.00 -1.87 -17.20
N ASN A 234 -6.55 -0.74 -17.75
CA ASN A 234 -6.75 -0.36 -19.15
C ASN A 234 -5.64 0.59 -19.62
N HIS A 235 -5.50 0.80 -20.93
CA HIS A 235 -4.46 1.65 -21.51
C HIS A 235 -4.89 3.10 -21.81
N THR A 236 -6.07 3.53 -21.34
CA THR A 236 -6.65 4.81 -21.76
C THR A 236 -6.76 5.85 -20.65
N TYR A 237 -7.09 5.44 -19.44
CA TYR A 237 -7.30 6.35 -18.30
C TYR A 237 -7.04 5.68 -16.96
N TYR A 238 -6.88 6.50 -15.94
CA TYR A 238 -6.98 6.07 -14.54
C TYR A 238 -8.21 6.69 -13.90
N GLU A 239 -8.77 5.99 -12.94
CA GLU A 239 -9.84 6.51 -12.09
C GLU A 239 -9.41 6.42 -10.64
N ILE A 240 -9.59 7.51 -9.89
CA ILE A 240 -9.36 7.54 -8.45
C ILE A 240 -10.60 8.10 -7.74
N ALA A 241 -10.80 7.69 -6.49
CA ALA A 241 -11.83 8.28 -5.64
C ALA A 241 -11.21 8.94 -4.41
N VAL A 242 -11.49 10.22 -4.24
CA VAL A 242 -10.91 11.06 -3.21
C VAL A 242 -11.94 11.33 -2.12
N HIS A 243 -11.69 10.78 -0.93
CA HIS A 243 -12.48 11.11 0.26
C HIS A 243 -11.95 12.42 0.86
N ARG A 244 -12.86 13.36 1.11
CA ARG A 244 -12.56 14.62 1.80
C ARG A 244 -12.36 14.36 3.29
N ASP A 245 -11.13 14.43 3.74
CA ASP A 245 -10.80 14.36 5.16
C ASP A 245 -11.10 15.72 5.82
N LYS A 246 -11.60 15.68 7.07
CA LYS A 246 -11.99 16.89 7.84
C LYS A 246 -10.81 17.85 8.08
N GLN A 247 -9.59 17.33 8.19
CA GLN A 247 -8.38 18.10 8.51
C GLN A 247 -7.40 18.18 7.34
N ALA A 248 -7.64 17.48 6.24
CA ALA A 248 -6.66 17.38 5.17
C ALA A 248 -6.82 18.51 4.15
N THR A 249 -5.71 19.13 3.85
CA THR A 249 -5.61 20.22 2.91
C THR A 249 -5.70 19.77 1.45
N VAL A 250 -5.02 18.66 1.09
CA VAL A 250 -4.96 18.21 -0.32
C VAL A 250 -6.27 17.64 -0.81
N SER A 251 -6.95 16.78 -0.04
CA SER A 251 -8.26 16.26 -0.46
C SER A 251 -9.31 17.35 -0.57
N GLY A 252 -9.30 18.34 0.35
CA GLY A 252 -10.12 19.54 0.23
C GLY A 252 -9.83 20.34 -1.04
N TYR A 253 -8.55 20.55 -1.36
CA TYR A 253 -8.14 21.25 -2.58
C TYR A 253 -8.64 20.53 -3.84
N LEU A 254 -8.49 19.20 -3.93
CA LEU A 254 -8.99 18.42 -5.06
C LEU A 254 -10.52 18.53 -5.20
N HIS A 255 -11.24 18.58 -4.08
CA HIS A 255 -12.69 18.76 -4.09
C HIS A 255 -13.10 20.17 -4.54
N ASP A 256 -12.45 21.20 -4.02
CA ASP A 256 -12.95 22.59 -4.16
C ASP A 256 -12.34 23.35 -5.34
N HIS A 257 -11.11 23.00 -5.75
CA HIS A 257 -10.33 23.81 -6.68
C HIS A 257 -9.92 23.10 -7.97
N VAL A 258 -10.06 21.77 -8.05
CA VAL A 258 -9.76 21.03 -9.27
C VAL A 258 -11.05 20.77 -10.03
N ALA A 259 -11.11 21.16 -11.30
CA ALA A 259 -12.24 21.02 -12.19
C ALA A 259 -11.92 20.14 -13.41
N VAL A 260 -12.95 19.76 -14.17
CA VAL A 260 -12.79 19.11 -15.47
C VAL A 260 -11.99 20.02 -16.39
N GLY A 261 -10.98 19.47 -17.04
CA GLY A 261 -10.03 20.19 -17.90
C GLY A 261 -8.71 20.55 -17.21
N ASP A 262 -8.66 20.61 -15.88
CA ASP A 262 -7.43 20.90 -15.13
C ASP A 262 -6.39 19.78 -15.28
N LEU A 263 -5.13 20.16 -15.09
CA LEU A 263 -3.99 19.26 -15.15
C LEU A 263 -3.54 18.87 -13.75
N LEU A 264 -3.25 17.59 -13.58
CA LEU A 264 -2.62 17.01 -12.38
C LEU A 264 -1.37 16.26 -12.79
N GLU A 265 -0.31 16.38 -12.01
CA GLU A 265 0.90 15.59 -12.16
C GLU A 265 0.76 14.27 -11.42
N LEU A 266 0.99 13.15 -12.10
CA LEU A 266 0.89 11.80 -11.54
C LEU A 266 2.20 11.04 -11.70
N ALA A 267 2.59 10.30 -10.66
CA ALA A 267 3.53 9.19 -10.82
C ALA A 267 2.83 8.00 -11.47
N PRO A 268 3.59 7.05 -12.04
CA PRO A 268 3.04 5.77 -12.50
C PRO A 268 2.32 5.00 -11.39
N PRO A 269 1.54 3.96 -11.73
CA PRO A 269 0.98 3.04 -10.75
C PRO A 269 2.08 2.33 -9.96
N TYR A 270 1.96 2.37 -8.62
CA TYR A 270 2.83 1.67 -7.68
C TYR A 270 2.00 0.99 -6.60
N GLY A 271 2.65 0.16 -5.77
CA GLY A 271 2.06 -0.55 -4.64
C GLY A 271 2.26 -2.05 -4.73
N ASP A 272 2.48 -2.65 -3.56
CA ASP A 272 2.70 -4.08 -3.36
C ASP A 272 1.41 -4.84 -3.03
N PHE A 273 0.30 -4.13 -2.84
CA PHE A 273 -1.02 -4.69 -2.58
C PHE A 273 -1.83 -4.75 -3.89
N PHE A 274 -1.95 -5.94 -4.47
CA PHE A 274 -2.70 -6.14 -5.71
C PHE A 274 -3.20 -7.57 -5.85
N LEU A 275 -4.21 -7.75 -6.71
CA LEU A 275 -4.70 -9.04 -7.15
C LEU A 275 -3.88 -9.49 -8.37
N GLU A 276 -3.16 -10.60 -8.26
CA GLU A 276 -2.51 -11.25 -9.37
C GLU A 276 -3.44 -12.31 -9.97
N TYR A 277 -3.61 -12.27 -11.28
CA TYR A 277 -4.47 -13.20 -12.00
C TYR A 277 -3.65 -13.96 -13.04
N ARG A 278 -3.68 -15.28 -12.99
CA ARG A 278 -3.08 -16.14 -14.02
C ARG A 278 -4.18 -16.84 -14.80
N GLU A 279 -4.10 -16.77 -16.11
CA GLU A 279 -4.99 -17.55 -16.97
C GLU A 279 -4.70 -19.05 -16.83
N PRO A 280 -5.75 -19.90 -16.82
CA PRO A 280 -5.56 -21.35 -16.78
C PRO A 280 -4.75 -21.81 -17.99
N GLY A 281 -3.63 -22.50 -17.76
CA GLY A 281 -2.75 -23.02 -18.82
C GLY A 281 -1.78 -22.00 -19.40
N GLY A 282 -1.76 -20.75 -18.92
CA GLY A 282 -0.73 -19.77 -19.25
C GLY A 282 0.60 -20.21 -18.61
N GLN A 283 1.60 -20.53 -19.43
CA GLN A 283 2.99 -20.56 -18.96
C GLN A 283 3.30 -19.16 -18.45
N ALA A 284 4.05 -19.10 -17.34
CA ALA A 284 4.67 -17.82 -16.95
C ALA A 284 5.30 -17.23 -18.21
N ALA A 285 4.94 -16.00 -18.53
CA ALA A 285 5.66 -15.28 -19.55
C ALA A 285 7.15 -15.34 -19.14
N ASP A 286 7.93 -15.95 -20.01
CA ASP A 286 9.34 -16.27 -19.81
C ASP A 286 9.61 -17.28 -18.69
N GLY A 287 9.73 -18.55 -19.10
CA GLY A 287 10.14 -19.72 -18.31
C GLY A 287 11.55 -19.64 -17.75
N GLN A 288 11.89 -18.52 -17.12
CA GLN A 288 13.06 -18.36 -16.24
C GLN A 288 12.57 -17.98 -14.85
N PRO A 289 12.94 -18.75 -13.80
CA PRO A 289 12.90 -18.19 -12.46
C PRO A 289 13.78 -16.94 -12.51
N SER A 290 13.25 -15.81 -12.03
CA SER A 290 14.04 -14.58 -11.87
C SER A 290 15.35 -14.95 -11.17
N PRO A 291 16.53 -14.66 -11.77
CA PRO A 291 17.79 -15.18 -11.28
C PRO A 291 18.30 -14.51 -10.00
N GLU A 292 17.47 -13.78 -9.27
CA GLU A 292 17.92 -12.97 -8.15
C GLU A 292 17.19 -13.20 -6.83
N PRO A 293 17.93 -13.62 -5.79
CA PRO A 293 17.44 -14.05 -4.49
C PRO A 293 17.30 -12.97 -3.43
N LEU A 294 17.54 -11.75 -3.76
CA LEU A 294 17.36 -10.58 -2.89
C LEU A 294 16.47 -9.52 -3.54
N ALA A 295 15.61 -9.92 -4.45
CA ALA A 295 14.42 -9.14 -4.68
C ALA A 295 13.67 -9.10 -3.33
N LEU A 296 13.41 -7.88 -2.83
CA LEU A 296 12.57 -7.63 -1.64
C LEU A 296 11.11 -8.03 -1.94
N HIS A 297 10.88 -9.12 -2.69
CA HIS A 297 9.58 -9.64 -3.08
C HIS A 297 8.86 -10.25 -1.87
N GLY A 298 8.66 -9.44 -0.87
CA GLY A 298 7.86 -9.80 0.25
C GLY A 298 6.49 -9.16 0.14
N GLY A 299 5.57 -9.78 -0.56
CA GLY A 299 4.20 -9.29 -0.59
C GLY A 299 3.46 -9.49 -1.90
N ALA A 300 4.14 -9.67 -3.02
CA ALA A 300 3.49 -10.25 -4.19
C ALA A 300 3.16 -11.70 -3.85
N VAL A 301 2.00 -11.92 -3.27
CA VAL A 301 1.47 -13.26 -3.19
C VAL A 301 1.27 -13.70 -4.62
N ASN A 302 2.12 -14.62 -5.06
CA ASN A 302 1.94 -15.34 -6.31
C ASN A 302 0.62 -16.10 -6.22
N PHE A 303 -0.46 -15.36 -6.48
CA PHE A 303 -1.78 -15.88 -6.62
C PHE A 303 -1.83 -16.60 -7.96
N ALA A 304 -1.19 -17.75 -8.06
CA ALA A 304 -1.60 -18.74 -9.00
C ALA A 304 -2.98 -19.22 -8.53
N ALA A 305 -3.96 -18.30 -8.60
CA ALA A 305 -5.32 -18.64 -8.26
C ALA A 305 -5.74 -19.73 -9.23
N GLU A 306 -5.74 -20.93 -8.75
CA GLU A 306 -6.53 -21.97 -9.41
C GLU A 306 -7.90 -21.35 -9.64
N ARG A 307 -8.48 -21.56 -10.80
CA ARG A 307 -9.76 -20.96 -11.25
C ARG A 307 -10.91 -21.14 -10.24
N MET A 308 -10.72 -21.95 -9.21
CA MET A 308 -11.70 -22.29 -8.17
C MET A 308 -11.45 -21.61 -6.82
N THR A 309 -10.26 -21.00 -6.59
CA THR A 309 -9.96 -20.42 -5.29
C THR A 309 -10.86 -19.24 -4.99
N PRO A 310 -11.63 -19.24 -3.90
CA PRO A 310 -12.52 -18.15 -3.57
C PRO A 310 -11.78 -16.85 -3.24
N ILE A 311 -12.37 -15.71 -3.59
CA ILE A 311 -11.85 -14.38 -3.30
C ILE A 311 -12.82 -13.63 -2.40
N VAL A 312 -12.31 -13.12 -1.28
CA VAL A 312 -13.10 -12.40 -0.29
C VAL A 312 -12.57 -10.97 -0.18
N LEU A 313 -13.33 -10.02 -0.69
CA LEU A 313 -13.03 -8.59 -0.67
C LEU A 313 -13.77 -7.94 0.49
N ILE A 314 -13.03 -7.37 1.46
CA ILE A 314 -13.61 -6.84 2.70
C ILE A 314 -13.24 -5.36 2.86
N PRO A 315 -13.99 -4.45 2.22
CA PRO A 315 -13.78 -3.02 2.35
C PRO A 315 -14.36 -2.44 3.65
N GLY A 316 -13.58 -1.53 4.29
CA GLY A 316 -14.02 -0.65 5.37
C GLY A 316 -14.03 0.81 4.92
N GLY A 317 -15.21 1.43 4.79
CA GLY A 317 -15.35 2.81 4.33
C GLY A 317 -14.66 3.07 2.99
N ILE A 318 -13.76 4.09 2.91
CA ILE A 318 -13.02 4.43 1.68
C ILE A 318 -11.98 3.35 1.29
N GLY A 319 -11.66 2.40 2.16
CA GLY A 319 -10.83 1.24 1.82
C GLY A 319 -11.39 0.36 0.71
N GLN A 320 -12.60 0.63 0.25
CA GLN A 320 -13.17 -0.03 -0.92
C GLN A 320 -12.47 0.34 -2.24
N THR A 321 -11.71 1.43 -2.32
CA THR A 321 -11.13 1.91 -3.58
C THR A 321 -10.21 0.90 -4.27
N PRO A 322 -9.18 0.29 -3.64
CA PRO A 322 -8.37 -0.73 -4.30
C PRO A 322 -9.14 -2.02 -4.56
N LEU A 323 -10.07 -2.38 -3.68
CA LEU A 323 -10.88 -3.58 -3.81
C LEU A 323 -11.93 -3.46 -4.93
N LEU A 324 -12.39 -2.23 -5.22
CA LEU A 324 -13.27 -1.98 -6.36
C LEU A 324 -12.54 -2.21 -7.68
N SER A 325 -11.26 -1.81 -7.79
CA SER A 325 -10.43 -2.14 -8.96
C SER A 325 -10.31 -3.66 -9.14
N MET A 326 -10.10 -4.40 -8.03
CA MET A 326 -10.06 -5.88 -8.06
C MET A 326 -11.39 -6.47 -8.51
N LEU A 327 -12.51 -5.98 -7.98
CA LEU A 327 -13.85 -6.46 -8.32
C LEU A 327 -14.18 -6.20 -9.80
N ARG A 328 -13.91 -4.99 -10.31
CA ARG A 328 -14.09 -4.64 -11.72
C ARG A 328 -13.24 -5.52 -12.65
N PHE A 329 -11.99 -5.74 -12.25
CA PHE A 329 -11.08 -6.61 -13.01
C PHE A 329 -11.59 -8.06 -13.06
N LEU A 330 -12.08 -8.61 -11.95
CA LEU A 330 -12.68 -9.94 -11.91
C LEU A 330 -13.94 -10.01 -12.77
N ALA A 331 -14.76 -8.96 -12.77
CA ALA A 331 -15.94 -8.86 -13.62
C ALA A 331 -15.57 -8.88 -15.10
N GLU A 332 -14.53 -8.18 -15.52
CA GLU A 332 -14.04 -8.17 -16.91
C GLU A 332 -13.40 -9.52 -17.32
N LYS A 333 -12.66 -10.15 -16.42
CA LYS A 333 -11.92 -11.38 -16.73
C LYS A 333 -12.76 -12.65 -16.66
N GLU A 334 -13.62 -12.76 -15.69
CA GLU A 334 -14.42 -13.96 -15.45
C GLU A 334 -15.86 -13.82 -15.95
N GLY A 335 -16.44 -12.64 -15.81
CA GLY A 335 -17.78 -12.33 -16.29
C GLY A 335 -18.84 -13.30 -15.75
N GLN A 336 -19.88 -13.54 -16.56
CA GLN A 336 -20.97 -14.47 -16.21
C GLN A 336 -20.52 -15.95 -16.13
N ALA A 337 -19.32 -16.27 -16.61
CA ALA A 337 -18.74 -17.61 -16.55
C ALA A 337 -17.93 -17.84 -15.25
N ALA A 338 -17.92 -16.90 -14.32
CA ALA A 338 -17.22 -17.04 -13.06
C ALA A 338 -17.71 -18.26 -12.29
N ILE A 339 -16.80 -19.16 -11.97
CA ILE A 339 -17.08 -20.39 -11.21
C ILE A 339 -16.56 -20.32 -9.78
N ARG A 340 -15.60 -19.41 -9.51
CA ARG A 340 -15.09 -19.21 -8.16
C ARG A 340 -16.08 -18.41 -7.31
N PRO A 341 -16.25 -18.71 -6.02
CA PRO A 341 -16.98 -17.86 -5.10
C PRO A 341 -16.27 -16.51 -4.90
N ILE A 342 -16.97 -15.41 -5.16
CA ILE A 342 -16.48 -14.06 -4.90
C ILE A 342 -17.40 -13.40 -3.87
N PHE A 343 -16.80 -12.84 -2.81
CA PHE A 343 -17.51 -12.15 -1.75
C PHE A 343 -17.11 -10.67 -1.72
N TRP A 344 -18.10 -9.81 -1.52
CA TRP A 344 -17.94 -8.40 -1.22
C TRP A 344 -18.59 -8.10 0.12
N ILE A 345 -17.77 -7.92 1.18
CA ILE A 345 -18.25 -7.76 2.56
C ILE A 345 -17.94 -6.34 3.01
N HIS A 346 -18.88 -5.43 2.82
CA HIS A 346 -18.68 -4.00 3.06
C HIS A 346 -19.07 -3.60 4.48
N ALA A 347 -18.15 -2.95 5.20
CA ALA A 347 -18.42 -2.27 6.45
C ALA A 347 -18.40 -0.75 6.27
N ALA A 348 -19.52 -0.09 6.54
CA ALA A 348 -19.66 1.36 6.47
C ALA A 348 -20.18 1.94 7.79
N HIS A 349 -20.02 3.24 7.98
CA HIS A 349 -20.54 3.93 9.15
C HIS A 349 -22.07 3.97 9.10
N ASP A 350 -22.62 4.48 8.03
CA ASP A 350 -24.04 4.60 7.72
C ASP A 350 -24.27 4.35 6.22
N SER A 351 -25.53 4.34 5.78
CA SER A 351 -25.91 4.11 4.38
C SER A 351 -25.39 5.21 3.43
N ARG A 352 -25.31 6.46 3.89
CA ARG A 352 -24.83 7.62 3.10
C ARG A 352 -23.33 7.55 2.85
N ALA A 353 -22.58 6.86 3.72
CA ALA A 353 -21.15 6.61 3.54
C ALA A 353 -20.85 5.46 2.56
N ARG A 354 -21.87 4.73 2.09
CA ARG A 354 -21.72 3.63 1.13
C ARG A 354 -21.49 4.17 -0.29
N ALA A 355 -20.25 4.56 -0.58
CA ALA A 355 -19.88 4.87 -1.96
C ALA A 355 -19.96 3.61 -2.86
N PHE A 356 -20.20 3.80 -4.14
CA PHE A 356 -20.22 2.76 -5.19
C PHE A 356 -21.24 1.63 -5.01
N LYS A 357 -22.24 1.77 -4.11
CA LYS A 357 -23.28 0.74 -3.91
C LYS A 357 -23.95 0.35 -5.24
N ALA A 358 -24.47 1.34 -5.96
CA ALA A 358 -25.18 1.10 -7.23
C ALA A 358 -24.28 0.39 -8.27
N GLU A 359 -22.99 0.66 -8.26
CA GLU A 359 -22.04 0.04 -9.16
C GLU A 359 -21.75 -1.42 -8.79
N VAL A 360 -21.53 -1.72 -7.50
CA VAL A 360 -21.36 -3.10 -7.02
C VAL A 360 -22.63 -3.92 -7.27
N ASP A 361 -23.80 -3.32 -7.05
CA ASP A 361 -25.09 -3.97 -7.34
C ASP A 361 -25.26 -4.24 -8.85
N ALA A 362 -24.83 -3.31 -9.72
CA ALA A 362 -24.84 -3.53 -11.16
C ALA A 362 -23.89 -4.67 -11.57
N ILE A 363 -22.65 -4.67 -11.08
CA ILE A 363 -21.69 -5.77 -11.34
C ILE A 363 -22.29 -7.12 -10.94
N LYS A 364 -22.93 -7.20 -9.76
CA LYS A 364 -23.59 -8.42 -9.28
C LYS A 364 -24.69 -8.90 -10.22
N VAL A 365 -25.45 -7.99 -10.80
CA VAL A 365 -26.61 -8.35 -11.67
C VAL A 365 -26.15 -8.68 -13.08
N THR A 366 -25.22 -7.88 -13.64
CA THR A 366 -24.88 -7.96 -15.07
C THR A 366 -23.64 -8.79 -15.36
N ASP A 367 -22.62 -8.66 -14.53
CA ASP A 367 -21.27 -9.14 -14.84
C ASP A 367 -20.89 -10.38 -14.03
N LEU A 368 -21.16 -10.36 -12.72
CA LEU A 368 -20.84 -11.45 -11.79
C LEU A 368 -22.07 -11.90 -11.01
N PRO A 369 -23.01 -12.65 -11.60
CA PRO A 369 -24.25 -13.06 -10.92
C PRO A 369 -24.00 -13.98 -9.71
N GLY A 370 -22.81 -14.60 -9.61
CA GLY A 370 -22.36 -15.37 -8.46
C GLY A 370 -21.77 -14.54 -7.31
N LEU A 371 -21.62 -13.22 -7.46
CA LEU A 371 -21.09 -12.32 -6.43
C LEU A 371 -22.00 -12.31 -5.19
N ARG A 372 -21.43 -12.66 -4.04
CA ARG A 372 -22.11 -12.64 -2.75
C ARG A 372 -21.78 -11.33 -2.03
N THR A 373 -22.80 -10.51 -1.79
CA THR A 373 -22.64 -9.21 -1.12
C THR A 373 -23.19 -9.28 0.30
N THR A 374 -22.47 -8.70 1.26
CA THR A 374 -22.93 -8.52 2.64
C THR A 374 -22.52 -7.15 3.13
N THR A 375 -23.44 -6.42 3.75
CA THR A 375 -23.20 -5.06 4.24
C THR A 375 -23.46 -4.97 5.74
N PHE A 376 -22.48 -4.38 6.44
CA PHE A 376 -22.57 -4.00 7.84
C PHE A 376 -22.63 -2.48 7.97
N LEU A 377 -23.62 -1.94 8.69
CA LEU A 377 -23.68 -0.53 9.06
C LEU A 377 -23.47 -0.39 10.57
N SER A 378 -22.48 0.42 10.97
CA SER A 378 -22.24 0.69 12.40
C SER A 378 -23.37 1.50 13.03
N GLU A 379 -23.96 2.40 12.26
CA GLU A 379 -25.12 3.21 12.62
C GLU A 379 -26.21 3.02 11.56
N VAL A 380 -27.39 2.65 11.99
CA VAL A 380 -28.56 2.43 11.14
C VAL A 380 -29.59 3.51 11.49
N ASP A 381 -30.05 4.24 10.48
CA ASP A 381 -31.18 5.14 10.59
C ASP A 381 -32.48 4.33 10.31
N GLU A 382 -33.18 3.89 11.37
CA GLU A 382 -34.37 3.05 11.27
C GLU A 382 -35.49 3.70 10.44
N THR A 383 -35.43 5.02 10.21
CA THR A 383 -36.46 5.74 9.42
C THR A 383 -36.12 5.72 7.92
N MET A 384 -34.86 5.56 7.55
CA MET A 384 -34.38 5.66 6.17
C MET A 384 -33.82 4.34 5.63
N ASP A 385 -33.09 3.59 6.48
CA ASP A 385 -32.37 2.40 6.06
C ASP A 385 -33.24 1.16 6.14
N LYS A 386 -33.25 0.37 5.05
CA LYS A 386 -34.01 -0.87 4.96
C LYS A 386 -33.08 -2.07 5.04
N LYS A 387 -33.35 -2.96 5.99
CA LYS A 387 -32.65 -4.23 6.10
C LYS A 387 -32.92 -5.10 4.87
N GLY A 388 -31.85 -5.71 4.32
CA GLY A 388 -31.88 -6.51 3.09
C GLY A 388 -31.75 -5.69 1.80
N GLU A 389 -31.85 -4.33 1.87
CA GLU A 389 -31.65 -3.41 0.76
C GLU A 389 -30.43 -2.51 0.99
N ASP A 390 -30.40 -1.81 2.11
CA ASP A 390 -29.30 -0.90 2.45
C ASP A 390 -28.25 -1.57 3.34
N TYR A 391 -28.62 -2.54 4.15
CA TYR A 391 -27.73 -3.31 4.99
C TYR A 391 -28.31 -4.70 5.30
N ASP A 392 -27.40 -5.65 5.59
CA ASP A 392 -27.76 -6.98 6.07
C ASP A 392 -27.70 -7.05 7.59
N PHE A 393 -26.70 -6.38 8.18
CA PHE A 393 -26.41 -6.43 9.59
C PHE A 393 -26.09 -5.05 10.18
N ALA A 394 -26.75 -4.72 11.28
CA ALA A 394 -26.39 -3.59 12.12
C ALA A 394 -25.20 -3.95 13.03
N GLY A 395 -24.32 -2.96 13.27
CA GLY A 395 -23.16 -3.08 14.11
C GLY A 395 -21.86 -3.28 13.32
N ARG A 396 -20.78 -3.58 14.04
CA ARG A 396 -19.45 -3.80 13.46
C ARG A 396 -19.40 -5.11 12.68
N ILE A 397 -18.42 -5.20 11.78
CA ILE A 397 -18.19 -6.39 10.95
C ILE A 397 -17.98 -7.65 11.81
N SER A 398 -18.64 -8.72 11.41
CA SER A 398 -18.49 -10.07 11.98
C SER A 398 -18.54 -11.10 10.86
N LEU A 399 -17.38 -11.71 10.56
CA LEU A 399 -17.24 -12.67 9.47
C LEU A 399 -18.09 -13.94 9.69
N ASN A 400 -18.29 -14.36 10.95
CA ASN A 400 -19.19 -15.47 11.30
C ASN A 400 -20.65 -15.25 10.92
N ARG A 401 -21.07 -13.99 10.66
CA ARG A 401 -22.43 -13.65 10.24
C ARG A 401 -22.62 -13.61 8.74
N VAL A 402 -21.53 -13.72 7.98
CA VAL A 402 -21.57 -13.69 6.52
C VAL A 402 -22.01 -15.07 5.99
N PRO A 403 -23.15 -15.15 5.29
CA PRO A 403 -23.68 -16.45 4.86
C PRO A 403 -22.72 -17.22 3.95
N GLY A 404 -22.41 -18.45 4.30
CA GLY A 404 -21.59 -19.38 3.54
C GLY A 404 -20.08 -19.12 3.60
N LEU A 405 -19.61 -18.15 4.40
CA LEU A 405 -18.18 -17.84 4.46
C LEU A 405 -17.43 -18.76 5.43
N ALA A 406 -17.99 -19.02 6.61
CA ALA A 406 -17.39 -19.92 7.61
C ALA A 406 -17.38 -21.37 7.10
N GLU A 407 -18.43 -21.78 6.42
CA GLU A 407 -18.53 -23.09 5.79
C GLU A 407 -17.47 -23.28 4.70
N LEU A 408 -17.24 -22.24 3.87
CA LEU A 408 -16.25 -22.27 2.81
C LEU A 408 -14.81 -22.43 3.36
N GLU A 409 -14.50 -21.81 4.49
CA GLU A 409 -13.23 -21.97 5.18
C GLU A 409 -13.11 -23.37 5.79
N ALA A 410 -14.17 -23.85 6.45
CA ALA A 410 -14.22 -25.16 7.08
C ALA A 410 -14.12 -26.31 6.08
N ASP A 411 -14.65 -26.15 4.88
CA ASP A 411 -14.60 -27.14 3.78
C ASP A 411 -13.21 -27.18 3.09
N GLY A 412 -12.27 -26.36 3.51
CA GLY A 412 -10.90 -26.32 2.97
C GLY A 412 -10.80 -25.72 1.58
N ALA A 413 -11.73 -24.86 1.19
CA ALA A 413 -11.69 -24.17 -0.09
C ALA A 413 -10.56 -23.12 -0.17
N ASN A 414 -9.91 -22.82 0.96
CA ASN A 414 -8.76 -21.93 1.10
C ASN A 414 -8.98 -20.55 0.46
N PRO A 415 -10.02 -19.78 0.83
CA PRO A 415 -10.25 -18.45 0.30
C PRO A 415 -9.12 -17.49 0.63
N HIS A 416 -8.84 -16.55 -0.28
CA HIS A 416 -7.94 -15.44 0.00
C HIS A 416 -8.74 -14.19 0.37
N TYR A 417 -8.28 -13.53 1.43
CA TYR A 417 -8.94 -12.39 2.04
C TYR A 417 -8.18 -11.11 1.75
N PHE A 418 -8.82 -10.17 1.07
CA PHE A 418 -8.29 -8.85 0.80
C PHE A 418 -9.08 -7.82 1.60
N PHE A 419 -8.43 -7.07 2.47
CA PHE A 419 -9.14 -6.08 3.27
C PHE A 419 -8.36 -4.77 3.44
N VAL A 420 -9.10 -3.66 3.38
CA VAL A 420 -8.58 -2.31 3.54
C VAL A 420 -9.61 -1.46 4.27
N GLY A 421 -9.15 -0.68 5.25
CA GLY A 421 -10.03 0.19 6.02
C GLY A 421 -9.32 0.93 7.17
N PRO A 422 -10.08 1.57 8.06
CA PRO A 422 -9.54 2.19 9.27
C PRO A 422 -8.83 1.18 10.18
N ALA A 423 -7.83 1.61 10.94
CA ALA A 423 -7.00 0.73 11.77
C ALA A 423 -7.80 -0.24 12.66
N GLY A 424 -8.81 0.27 13.37
CA GLY A 424 -9.65 -0.60 14.23
C GLY A 424 -10.47 -1.64 13.47
N PHE A 425 -10.87 -1.34 12.22
CA PHE A 425 -11.50 -2.30 11.33
C PHE A 425 -10.50 -3.37 10.87
N MET A 426 -9.30 -2.96 10.48
CA MET A 426 -8.24 -3.87 10.03
C MET A 426 -7.89 -4.90 11.11
N VAL A 427 -7.66 -4.42 12.36
CA VAL A 427 -7.39 -5.28 13.51
C VAL A 427 -8.55 -6.25 13.77
N ALA A 428 -9.79 -5.77 13.69
CA ALA A 428 -10.96 -6.62 13.94
C ALA A 428 -11.14 -7.71 12.87
N VAL A 429 -10.83 -7.43 11.61
CA VAL A 429 -10.87 -8.43 10.53
C VAL A 429 -9.75 -9.45 10.73
N GLU A 430 -8.52 -8.99 10.94
CA GLU A 430 -7.36 -9.86 11.13
C GLU A 430 -7.56 -10.83 12.32
N GLN A 431 -8.01 -10.32 13.48
CA GLN A 431 -8.29 -11.15 14.64
C GLN A 431 -9.32 -12.27 14.36
N GLN A 432 -10.34 -11.97 13.54
CA GLN A 432 -11.34 -12.97 13.16
C GLN A 432 -10.75 -14.03 12.21
N LEU A 433 -9.89 -13.63 11.26
CA LEU A 433 -9.20 -14.57 10.38
C LEU A 433 -8.20 -15.45 11.14
N GLN A 434 -7.47 -14.87 12.10
CA GLN A 434 -6.58 -15.63 12.99
C GLN A 434 -7.37 -16.62 13.86
N ALA A 435 -8.55 -16.24 14.36
CA ALA A 435 -9.42 -17.14 15.12
C ALA A 435 -9.93 -18.34 14.28
N TRP A 436 -9.98 -18.19 12.96
CA TRP A 436 -10.26 -19.28 12.02
C TRP A 436 -8.99 -20.04 11.59
N SER A 437 -7.81 -19.67 12.12
CA SER A 437 -6.51 -20.24 11.75
C SER A 437 -6.18 -20.09 10.26
N VAL A 438 -6.65 -18.98 9.64
CA VAL A 438 -6.29 -18.66 8.27
C VAL A 438 -4.80 -18.39 8.19
N SER A 439 -4.11 -19.04 7.25
CA SER A 439 -2.67 -18.88 7.05
C SER A 439 -2.32 -17.49 6.51
N GLU A 440 -1.15 -16.96 6.91
CA GLU A 440 -0.73 -15.60 6.58
C GLU A 440 -0.63 -15.33 5.07
N ASP A 441 -0.28 -16.34 4.27
CA ASP A 441 -0.20 -16.27 2.80
C ASP A 441 -1.56 -16.04 2.12
N ARG A 442 -2.67 -16.26 2.83
CA ARG A 442 -4.04 -16.00 2.36
C ARG A 442 -4.63 -14.68 2.89
N ILE A 443 -3.88 -13.94 3.69
CA ILE A 443 -4.31 -12.68 4.31
C ILE A 443 -3.59 -11.50 3.64
N HIS A 444 -4.35 -10.66 2.91
CA HIS A 444 -3.82 -9.54 2.14
C HIS A 444 -4.45 -8.24 2.60
N PHE A 445 -3.63 -7.26 2.95
CA PHE A 445 -4.13 -5.97 3.38
C PHE A 445 -3.22 -4.81 3.02
N GLU A 446 -3.81 -3.64 2.88
CA GLU A 446 -3.10 -2.37 2.76
C GLU A 446 -3.58 -1.38 3.81
N MET A 447 -2.66 -0.58 4.35
CA MET A 447 -2.97 0.48 5.29
C MET A 447 -2.78 1.84 4.64
N PHE A 448 -3.82 2.68 4.70
CA PHE A 448 -3.70 4.06 4.25
C PHE A 448 -2.88 4.88 5.24
N GLY A 449 -1.67 5.25 4.85
CA GLY A 449 -0.72 6.00 5.67
C GLY A 449 0.58 5.26 5.93
N PRO A 450 1.42 5.76 6.86
CA PRO A 450 2.62 5.08 7.29
C PRO A 450 2.28 3.74 7.96
N PHE A 451 3.07 2.72 7.66
CA PHE A 451 2.86 1.37 8.15
C PHE A 451 2.84 1.31 9.68
N LYS A 452 1.88 0.58 10.22
CA LYS A 452 1.89 0.06 11.58
C LYS A 452 1.63 -1.43 11.48
N PRO A 453 2.40 -2.30 12.17
CA PRO A 453 1.97 -3.69 12.37
C PRO A 453 0.56 -3.69 12.96
N LEU A 454 -0.32 -4.55 12.47
CA LEU A 454 -1.59 -4.83 13.13
C LEU A 454 -1.21 -5.54 14.44
N GLN A 455 -1.46 -4.93 15.60
CA GLN A 455 -1.19 -5.47 16.93
C GLN A 455 -2.48 -5.92 17.59
#